data_7e124ed6d1af7fc91c7dd5dee40e35ac
#
_entry.id   7e124ed6d1af7fc91c7dd5dee40e35ac
#
_cell.length_a   1.000
_cell.length_b   1.000
_cell.length_c   1.000
_cell.angle_alpha   90.00
_cell.angle_beta   90.00
_cell.angle_gamma   90.00
#
_symmetry.space_group_name_H-M   'P 1'
#
loop_
_entity.id
_entity.type
_entity.pdbx_description
1 polymer ?
#
loop_
_entity_poly.entity_id
_entity_poly.type
_entity_poly.pdbx_seq_one_letter_code
_entity_poly.pdbx_strand_id
1 'polypeptide(L)'
;MVKVLVKKLNPNVQLPIYKTKGASGMDLMAFIEKTINLKPGKSCLVPTGLSVAFPKEYEIQIRPRSGLAAKNNISVLNTPGTIDSDYRGEIKIILFNHGNEDFIIKNKDRVAQMVLTPIIKMELEETKELPESIRGDGGFGSTGKWKKV
;
A
#
# COMPACT_ATOMS: atom_id res chain seq x y z
N MET A 1 -4.33 17.02 -13.45
CA MET A 1 -4.88 15.79 -12.83
C MET A 1 -4.69 14.61 -13.79
N VAL A 2 -4.33 13.44 -13.27
CA VAL A 2 -4.17 12.19 -14.04
C VAL A 2 -5.50 11.45 -14.05
N LYS A 3 -5.93 10.97 -15.22
CA LYS A 3 -7.15 10.18 -15.35
C LYS A 3 -6.86 8.72 -15.01
N VAL A 4 -7.59 8.18 -14.05
CA VAL A 4 -7.58 6.75 -13.69
C VAL A 4 -8.96 6.18 -14.01
N LEU A 5 -9.00 5.15 -14.84
CA LEU A 5 -10.23 4.41 -15.12
C LEU A 5 -10.45 3.40 -13.99
N VAL A 6 -11.67 3.33 -13.49
CA VAL A 6 -12.02 2.41 -12.40
C VAL A 6 -13.21 1.56 -12.81
N LYS A 7 -13.06 0.23 -12.74
CA LYS A 7 -14.14 -0.73 -12.93
C LYS A 7 -14.61 -1.23 -11.57
N LYS A 8 -15.90 -1.07 -11.29
CA LYS A 8 -16.56 -1.73 -10.16
C LYS A 8 -16.91 -3.16 -10.55
N LEU A 9 -16.47 -4.13 -9.76
CA LEU A 9 -16.77 -5.56 -9.98
C LEU A 9 -18.17 -5.94 -9.48
N ASN A 10 -18.77 -5.06 -8.66
CA ASN A 10 -20.15 -5.17 -8.19
C ASN A 10 -20.77 -3.76 -8.14
N PRO A 11 -22.04 -3.57 -8.55
CA PRO A 11 -22.69 -2.25 -8.54
C PRO A 11 -22.73 -1.57 -7.17
N ASN A 12 -22.72 -2.35 -6.08
CA ASN A 12 -22.75 -1.85 -4.70
C ASN A 12 -21.38 -1.37 -4.17
N VAL A 13 -20.30 -1.56 -4.93
CA VAL A 13 -18.97 -1.03 -4.57
C VAL A 13 -19.01 0.49 -4.64
N GLN A 14 -18.49 1.14 -3.60
CA GLN A 14 -18.32 2.60 -3.56
C GLN A 14 -16.97 2.99 -4.12
N LEU A 15 -16.94 4.02 -4.98
CA LEU A 15 -15.68 4.57 -5.45
C LEU A 15 -14.97 5.32 -4.32
N PRO A 16 -13.66 5.16 -4.18
CA PRO A 16 -12.86 5.94 -3.24
C PRO A 16 -12.84 7.41 -3.65
N ILE A 17 -12.76 8.29 -2.64
CA ILE A 17 -12.70 9.74 -2.83
C ILE A 17 -11.64 10.35 -1.94
N TYR A 18 -11.05 11.46 -2.36
CA TYR A 18 -10.24 12.30 -1.48
C TYR A 18 -11.14 12.94 -0.43
N LYS A 19 -10.80 12.76 0.86
CA LYS A 19 -11.61 13.30 1.97
C LYS A 19 -11.41 14.79 2.19
N THR A 20 -10.25 15.32 1.81
CA THR A 20 -9.91 16.74 1.89
C THR A 20 -9.19 17.17 0.60
N LYS A 21 -9.14 18.48 0.33
CA LYS A 21 -8.43 19.04 -0.83
C LYS A 21 -6.91 18.76 -0.79
N GLY A 22 -6.32 18.59 0.40
CA GLY A 22 -4.90 18.31 0.60
C GLY A 22 -4.58 16.82 0.80
N ALA A 23 -5.57 15.93 0.73
CA ALA A 23 -5.31 14.49 0.88
C ALA A 23 -4.47 13.95 -0.27
N SER A 24 -3.42 13.18 0.04
CA SER A 24 -2.59 12.48 -0.95
C SER A 24 -3.15 11.13 -1.35
N GLY A 25 -3.94 10.51 -0.48
CA GLY A 25 -4.52 9.18 -0.69
C GLY A 25 -6.03 9.15 -0.58
N MET A 26 -6.61 8.11 -1.16
CA MET A 26 -8.03 7.76 -1.03
C MET A 26 -8.16 6.48 -0.22
N ASP A 27 -9.07 6.44 0.76
CA ASP A 27 -9.34 5.22 1.53
C ASP A 27 -9.95 4.13 0.64
N LEU A 28 -9.44 2.90 0.79
CA LEU A 28 -10.01 1.69 0.22
C LEU A 28 -10.84 0.95 1.25
N MET A 29 -12.03 0.53 0.84
CA MET A 29 -12.97 -0.18 1.68
C MET A 29 -12.98 -1.68 1.36
N ALA A 30 -13.15 -2.48 2.39
CA ALA A 30 -13.41 -3.91 2.25
C ALA A 30 -14.76 -4.11 1.53
N PHE A 31 -14.76 -5.00 0.54
CA PHE A 31 -15.99 -5.46 -0.12
C PHE A 31 -16.09 -6.98 0.06
N ILE A 32 -16.71 -7.37 1.15
CA ILE A 32 -16.79 -8.76 1.64
C ILE A 32 -18.23 -9.13 1.98
N GLU A 33 -18.59 -10.38 1.75
CA GLU A 33 -19.91 -10.92 2.14
C GLU A 33 -19.98 -11.33 3.60
N LYS A 34 -18.87 -11.90 4.11
CA LYS A 34 -18.76 -12.38 5.49
C LYS A 34 -17.70 -11.59 6.23
N THR A 35 -17.96 -11.27 7.48
CA THR A 35 -17.00 -10.68 8.40
C THR A 35 -15.73 -11.54 8.49
N ILE A 36 -14.56 -10.90 8.42
CA ILE A 36 -13.26 -11.56 8.59
C ILE A 36 -12.77 -11.32 10.00
N ASN A 37 -12.42 -12.40 10.71
CA ASN A 37 -11.72 -12.33 11.99
C ASN A 37 -10.22 -12.54 11.75
N LEU A 38 -9.44 -11.45 11.79
CA LEU A 38 -7.99 -11.47 11.61
C LEU A 38 -7.30 -11.63 12.97
N LYS A 39 -6.86 -12.84 13.25
CA LYS A 39 -6.19 -13.19 14.51
C LYS A 39 -4.78 -12.58 14.62
N PRO A 40 -4.27 -12.39 15.86
CA PRO A 40 -2.88 -12.00 16.10
C PRO A 40 -1.86 -12.84 15.35
N GLY A 41 -0.86 -12.18 14.72
CA GLY A 41 0.20 -12.83 13.97
C GLY A 41 -0.24 -13.47 12.65
N LYS A 42 -1.46 -13.17 12.17
CA LYS A 42 -1.99 -13.69 10.90
C LYS A 42 -2.18 -12.59 9.87
N SER A 43 -2.23 -13.01 8.61
CA SER A 43 -2.61 -12.15 7.49
C SER A 43 -3.91 -12.63 6.85
N CYS A 44 -4.59 -11.72 6.15
CA CYS A 44 -5.72 -12.05 5.30
C CYS A 44 -5.72 -11.20 4.04
N LEU A 45 -6.35 -11.69 3.00
CA LEU A 45 -6.55 -10.99 1.75
C LEU A 45 -7.97 -10.40 1.73
N VAL A 46 -8.05 -9.06 1.69
CA VAL A 46 -9.32 -8.32 1.74
C VAL A 46 -9.64 -7.77 0.36
N PRO A 47 -10.68 -8.23 -0.33
CA PRO A 47 -11.11 -7.71 -1.61
C PRO A 47 -11.72 -6.31 -1.47
N THR A 48 -11.59 -5.48 -2.52
CA THR A 48 -12.14 -4.13 -2.59
C THR A 48 -13.28 -3.99 -3.62
N GLY A 49 -13.44 -4.98 -4.49
CA GLY A 49 -14.38 -4.93 -5.61
C GLY A 49 -14.00 -3.94 -6.72
N LEU A 50 -12.74 -3.49 -6.76
CA LEU A 50 -12.25 -2.49 -7.71
C LEU A 50 -11.14 -3.05 -8.58
N SER A 51 -11.17 -2.72 -9.88
CA SER A 51 -10.06 -2.85 -10.82
C SER A 51 -9.78 -1.51 -11.46
N VAL A 52 -8.53 -1.25 -11.84
CA VAL A 52 -8.10 0.06 -12.33
C VAL A 52 -7.28 -0.04 -13.61
N ALA A 53 -7.21 1.08 -14.35
CA ALA A 53 -6.26 1.30 -15.43
C ALA A 53 -5.82 2.77 -15.43
N PHE A 54 -4.53 3.00 -15.60
CA PHE A 54 -3.93 4.33 -15.56
C PHE A 54 -2.68 4.39 -16.44
N PRO A 55 -2.13 5.60 -16.74
CA PRO A 55 -0.96 5.75 -17.60
C PRO A 55 0.29 5.07 -17.03
N LYS A 56 1.15 4.56 -17.92
CA LYS A 56 2.36 3.77 -17.61
C LYS A 56 3.46 4.53 -16.84
N GLU A 57 3.36 5.84 -16.76
CA GLU A 57 4.26 6.71 -16.02
C GLU A 57 3.96 6.76 -14.51
N TYR A 58 2.95 5.98 -14.06
CA TYR A 58 2.50 5.96 -12.68
C TYR A 58 2.38 4.52 -12.17
N GLU A 59 2.38 4.40 -10.85
CA GLU A 59 1.91 3.24 -10.08
C GLU A 59 0.85 3.69 -9.09
N ILE A 60 0.05 2.75 -8.57
CA ILE A 60 -0.76 3.00 -7.37
C ILE A 60 -0.12 2.24 -6.21
N GLN A 61 0.23 2.98 -5.16
CA GLN A 61 0.73 2.40 -3.92
C GLN A 61 -0.40 2.17 -2.93
N ILE A 62 -0.44 0.96 -2.39
CA ILE A 62 -1.34 0.60 -1.29
C ILE A 62 -0.57 0.74 0.01
N ARG A 63 -1.05 1.64 0.87
CA ARG A 63 -0.41 2.02 2.14
C ARG A 63 -1.35 1.76 3.32
N PRO A 64 -0.80 1.48 4.52
CA PRO A 64 -1.61 1.39 5.74
C PRO A 64 -2.32 2.70 6.04
N ARG A 65 -3.39 2.61 6.81
CA ARG A 65 -4.02 3.77 7.44
C ARG A 65 -3.42 3.97 8.83
N SER A 66 -2.94 5.18 9.10
CA SER A 66 -2.31 5.54 10.38
C SER A 66 -3.19 5.22 11.59
N GLY A 67 -4.51 5.43 11.47
CA GLY A 67 -5.45 5.12 12.54
C GLY A 67 -5.55 3.64 12.88
N LEU A 68 -5.50 2.74 11.87
CA LEU A 68 -5.47 1.29 12.10
C LEU A 68 -4.12 0.83 12.65
N ALA A 69 -3.04 1.39 12.15
CA ALA A 69 -1.69 1.10 12.66
C ALA A 69 -1.55 1.49 14.13
N ALA A 70 -1.92 2.72 14.48
CA ALA A 70 -1.72 3.26 15.83
C ALA A 70 -2.67 2.66 16.89
N LYS A 71 -3.93 2.36 16.52
CA LYS A 71 -4.94 1.92 17.49
C LYS A 71 -5.10 0.41 17.56
N ASN A 72 -4.86 -0.28 16.44
CA ASN A 72 -5.16 -1.70 16.31
C ASN A 72 -3.95 -2.54 15.90
N ASN A 73 -2.78 -1.93 15.69
CA ASN A 73 -1.56 -2.60 15.23
C ASN A 73 -1.78 -3.35 13.89
N ILE A 74 -2.62 -2.83 13.01
CA ILE A 74 -2.91 -3.41 11.70
C ILE A 74 -2.08 -2.72 10.63
N SER A 75 -1.40 -3.50 9.80
CA SER A 75 -0.63 -3.01 8.65
C SER A 75 -1.10 -3.64 7.34
N VAL A 76 -0.65 -3.06 6.23
CA VAL A 76 -0.60 -3.74 4.94
C VAL A 76 0.72 -4.48 4.88
N LEU A 77 0.69 -5.81 4.78
CA LEU A 77 1.86 -6.68 4.96
C LEU A 77 2.99 -6.36 3.98
N ASN A 78 2.66 -6.09 2.74
CA ASN A 78 3.61 -5.78 1.65
C ASN A 78 3.76 -4.28 1.40
N THR A 79 3.52 -3.43 2.40
CA THR A 79 3.55 -1.97 2.22
C THR A 79 4.93 -1.44 1.83
N PRO A 80 5.01 -0.51 0.85
CA PRO A 80 3.94 -0.08 -0.04
C PRO A 80 3.60 -1.16 -1.07
N GLY A 81 2.34 -1.62 -1.09
CA GLY A 81 1.87 -2.58 -2.10
C GLY A 81 1.82 -1.91 -3.46
N THR A 82 2.41 -2.50 -4.48
CA THR A 82 2.46 -1.93 -5.83
C THR A 82 1.35 -2.48 -6.69
N ILE A 83 0.60 -1.58 -7.32
CA ILE A 83 -0.33 -1.89 -8.42
C ILE A 83 0.28 -1.30 -9.68
N ASP A 84 0.64 -2.17 -10.61
CA ASP A 84 1.21 -1.79 -11.89
C ASP A 84 0.16 -1.23 -12.85
N SER A 85 0.59 -0.38 -13.78
CA SER A 85 -0.30 0.27 -14.74
C SER A 85 -1.01 -0.70 -15.69
N ASP A 86 -0.44 -1.87 -15.92
CA ASP A 86 -0.97 -2.97 -16.76
C ASP A 86 -1.69 -4.06 -15.98
N TYR A 87 -1.76 -3.98 -14.64
CA TYR A 87 -2.57 -4.89 -13.83
C TYR A 87 -4.06 -4.60 -14.04
N ARG A 88 -4.86 -5.63 -14.32
CA ARG A 88 -6.30 -5.53 -14.58
C ARG A 88 -7.14 -6.36 -13.60
N GLY A 89 -6.49 -7.04 -12.68
CA GLY A 89 -7.17 -7.79 -11.63
C GLY A 89 -7.81 -6.90 -10.58
N GLU A 90 -8.52 -7.52 -9.66
CA GLU A 90 -9.07 -6.85 -8.49
C GLU A 90 -7.98 -6.38 -7.55
N ILE A 91 -8.07 -5.13 -7.09
CA ILE A 91 -7.24 -4.65 -5.98
C ILE A 91 -7.66 -5.38 -4.70
N LYS A 92 -6.75 -6.15 -4.13
CA LYS A 92 -6.93 -6.84 -2.86
C LYS A 92 -5.85 -6.41 -1.88
N ILE A 93 -6.25 -6.21 -0.62
CA ILE A 93 -5.37 -5.70 0.43
C ILE A 93 -4.89 -6.85 1.30
N ILE A 94 -3.58 -7.02 1.45
CA ILE A 94 -2.99 -8.01 2.36
C ILE A 94 -2.82 -7.35 3.72
N LEU A 95 -3.77 -7.58 4.64
CA LEU A 95 -3.67 -7.06 6.00
C LEU A 95 -2.92 -8.03 6.90
N PHE A 96 -2.17 -7.50 7.86
CA PHE A 96 -1.50 -8.25 8.90
C PHE A 96 -1.82 -7.66 10.28
N ASN A 97 -2.08 -8.53 11.26
CA ASN A 97 -2.35 -8.15 12.64
C ASN A 97 -1.09 -8.35 13.50
N HIS A 98 -0.44 -7.25 13.88
CA HIS A 98 0.70 -7.21 14.80
C HIS A 98 0.29 -7.10 16.26
N GLY A 99 -1.00 -6.94 16.52
CA GLY A 99 -1.56 -6.79 17.87
C GLY A 99 -1.68 -8.13 18.61
N ASN A 100 -2.28 -8.07 19.81
CA ASN A 100 -2.51 -9.23 20.68
C ASN A 100 -4.00 -9.64 20.73
N GLU A 101 -4.87 -8.89 20.05
CA GLU A 101 -6.31 -9.12 20.00
C GLU A 101 -6.79 -9.39 18.58
N ASP A 102 -7.89 -10.09 18.44
CA ASP A 102 -8.55 -10.33 17.17
C ASP A 102 -9.03 -9.00 16.56
N PHE A 103 -8.76 -8.80 15.27
CA PHE A 103 -9.24 -7.63 14.52
C PHE A 103 -10.38 -8.04 13.59
N ILE A 104 -11.55 -7.46 13.82
CA ILE A 104 -12.76 -7.76 13.04
C ILE A 104 -12.89 -6.80 11.87
N ILE A 105 -12.94 -7.34 10.66
CA ILE A 105 -13.14 -6.58 9.41
C ILE A 105 -14.55 -6.83 8.91
N LYS A 106 -15.33 -5.76 8.78
CA LYS A 106 -16.70 -5.78 8.25
C LYS A 106 -16.73 -5.20 6.84
N ASN A 107 -17.80 -5.51 6.11
CA ASN A 107 -18.04 -4.90 4.81
C ASN A 107 -18.09 -3.37 4.92
N LYS A 108 -17.43 -2.67 3.98
CA LYS A 108 -17.26 -1.21 3.94
C LYS A 108 -16.31 -0.62 4.99
N ASP A 109 -15.64 -1.42 5.81
CA ASP A 109 -14.56 -0.90 6.64
C ASP A 109 -13.43 -0.36 5.77
N ARG A 110 -12.89 0.81 6.15
CA ARG A 110 -11.75 1.42 5.47
C ARG A 110 -10.48 0.75 5.98
N VAL A 111 -9.86 -0.09 5.14
CA VAL A 111 -8.78 -1.02 5.52
C VAL A 111 -7.39 -0.58 5.07
N ALA A 112 -7.31 0.24 4.04
CA ALA A 112 -6.05 0.77 3.49
C ALA A 112 -6.30 2.12 2.83
N GLN A 113 -5.26 2.72 2.28
CA GLN A 113 -5.36 3.86 1.37
C GLN A 113 -4.54 3.61 0.11
N MET A 114 -4.99 4.16 -1.02
CA MET A 114 -4.25 4.15 -2.27
C MET A 114 -3.75 5.53 -2.63
N VAL A 115 -2.53 5.60 -3.16
CA VAL A 115 -1.86 6.83 -3.59
C VAL A 115 -1.33 6.64 -4.99
N LEU A 116 -1.70 7.50 -5.93
CA LEU A 116 -1.10 7.53 -7.27
C LEU A 116 0.27 8.19 -7.19
N THR A 117 1.30 7.50 -7.68
CA THR A 117 2.70 7.92 -7.57
C THR A 117 3.35 7.87 -8.95
N PRO A 118 4.09 8.91 -9.39
CA PRO A 118 4.89 8.83 -10.60
C PRO A 118 6.05 7.84 -10.42
N ILE A 119 6.43 7.16 -11.50
CA ILE A 119 7.56 6.23 -11.49
C ILE A 119 8.63 6.69 -12.47
N ILE A 120 9.86 6.34 -12.14
CA ILE A 120 11.01 6.43 -13.04
C ILE A 120 11.51 5.01 -13.27
N LYS A 121 11.57 4.57 -14.51
CA LYS A 121 12.16 3.29 -14.87
C LYS A 121 13.66 3.43 -14.94
N MET A 122 14.39 2.50 -14.31
CA MET A 122 15.83 2.41 -14.42
C MET A 122 16.20 1.49 -15.59
N GLU A 123 17.28 1.85 -16.27
CA GLU A 123 18.00 0.96 -17.19
C GLU A 123 19.25 0.46 -16.46
N LEU A 124 19.41 -0.86 -16.38
CA LEU A 124 20.54 -1.46 -15.67
C LEU A 124 21.66 -1.71 -16.67
N GLU A 125 22.86 -1.21 -16.34
CA GLU A 125 24.11 -1.45 -17.08
C GLU A 125 25.05 -2.24 -16.18
N GLU A 126 25.46 -3.41 -16.62
CA GLU A 126 26.43 -4.24 -15.91
C GLU A 126 27.82 -3.61 -15.97
N THR A 127 28.48 -3.43 -14.84
CA THR A 127 29.86 -2.98 -14.72
C THR A 127 30.64 -3.86 -13.78
N LYS A 128 31.95 -3.94 -14.01
CA LYS A 128 32.85 -4.68 -13.09
C LYS A 128 33.16 -3.90 -11.84
N GLU A 129 33.13 -2.56 -11.91
CA GLU A 129 33.49 -1.68 -10.80
C GLU A 129 32.51 -0.51 -10.74
N LEU A 130 32.13 -0.13 -9.53
CA LEU A 130 31.31 1.06 -9.28
C LEU A 130 32.22 2.26 -8.98
N PRO A 131 31.80 3.49 -9.29
CA PRO A 131 32.53 4.69 -8.89
C PRO A 131 32.72 4.74 -7.38
N GLU A 132 33.89 5.22 -6.95
CA GLU A 132 34.16 5.41 -5.52
C GLU A 132 33.20 6.42 -4.89
N SER A 133 32.89 6.20 -3.61
CA SER A 133 32.09 7.12 -2.81
C SER A 133 32.67 7.24 -1.39
N ILE A 134 32.45 8.40 -0.75
CA ILE A 134 32.86 8.65 0.63
C ILE A 134 32.28 7.62 1.61
N ARG A 135 31.11 7.10 1.34
CA ARG A 135 30.47 6.08 2.17
C ARG A 135 31.02 4.68 1.91
N GLY A 136 31.51 4.39 0.70
CA GLY A 136 31.93 3.07 0.27
C GLY A 136 30.86 2.01 0.52
N ASP A 137 31.26 0.90 1.12
CA ASP A 137 30.41 -0.24 1.49
C ASP A 137 29.75 -0.10 2.88
N GLY A 138 29.95 1.02 3.56
CA GLY A 138 29.39 1.28 4.88
C GLY A 138 27.87 1.27 4.89
N GLY A 139 27.29 0.27 5.58
CA GLY A 139 25.84 0.07 5.76
C GLY A 139 25.50 -0.40 7.16
N PHE A 140 24.24 -0.83 7.37
CA PHE A 140 23.75 -1.50 8.58
C PHE A 140 24.13 -0.81 9.91
N GLY A 141 24.10 0.53 9.94
CA GLY A 141 24.44 1.32 11.12
C GLY A 141 25.91 1.72 11.23
N SER A 142 26.69 1.65 10.13
CA SER A 142 28.11 2.08 10.08
C SER A 142 28.32 3.53 10.56
N THR A 143 27.32 4.39 10.54
CA THR A 143 27.34 5.78 11.04
C THR A 143 27.10 5.88 12.56
N GLY A 144 26.86 4.75 13.25
CA GLY A 144 26.59 4.69 14.69
C GLY A 144 25.15 5.11 15.06
N LYS A 145 24.72 4.66 16.24
CA LYS A 145 23.35 4.95 16.75
C LYS A 145 23.21 6.39 17.27
N TRP A 146 24.32 6.99 17.74
CA TRP A 146 24.39 8.37 18.24
C TRP A 146 25.82 8.90 18.09
N LYS A 147 26.03 9.98 17.33
CA LYS A 147 27.21 10.83 17.53
C LYS A 147 26.80 11.92 18.51
N LYS A 148 27.52 12.03 19.65
CA LYS A 148 27.52 13.27 20.41
C LYS A 148 28.02 14.37 19.47
N VAL A 149 27.19 15.37 19.21
CA VAL A 149 27.60 16.64 18.59
C VAL A 149 28.42 17.41 19.61
#